data_334b706808a375d3dbd3cb86c5b3c349
#
_entry.id   334b706808a375d3dbd3cb86c5b3c349
#
_cell.length_a   1.000
_cell.length_b   1.000
_cell.length_c   1.000
_cell.angle_alpha   90.00
_cell.angle_beta   90.00
_cell.angle_gamma   90.00
#
_symmetry.space_group_name_H-M   'P 1'
#
loop_
_entity.id
_entity.type
_entity.pdbx_description
1 polymer ?
#
loop_
_entity_poly.entity_id
_entity_poly.type
_entity_poly.pdbx_seq_one_letter_code
_entity_poly.pdbx_strand_id
1 'polypeptide(L)'
;MKNPRQLIAFFLLLVGCAFEKKMNQKNEYYSEKFRPQFHFTPERNWMNDPNGMVFLDGEYHLFYQHYPDGNVWGPMHWGHAVSTDLVTWKHLPIALYPDRLGMIFSGSAAIDVNNTSGFGSPEKPAMVALFTQHLMEGEKAGKHDFQTQGVAFSLDRGRTWKMYDSNPVIKNPGKHDFRDPKVFWHEPTKQWKMILAVKDHVELYGSPDLKNWNYLSSFGADMGAHGGVWECPDLFEMNVTGSEQKKWVMLVSINPGAPNGGSGTQYFIGHFDGQQFRPENKDNLWIDYGKDNYAGVTWSNVNDGRRLFLGWMSNWQYATVVPTTVWRSAMTVSRELKLEETGVGLRVTSFPVKELKELRNDSTTTSNFLKNESNSSEEIKLEGKAHEIELTILKSKNEATFEIQFTNDKQEFIGIGVDSLNRLYIDRTKSGGEFSKDFAGKHYGKLNSTSDTLKLRLLLDASSIEVFADDGAVMTELFFPTEQFNKMLVKSNKGVSIPELKIYTLNSIWQKEDN
;
A
#
# COMPACT_ATOMS: atom_id res chain seq x y z
N MET A 1 13.97 -60.30 -17.82
CA MET A 1 14.77 -59.09 -18.12
C MET A 1 13.83 -58.13 -18.82
N LYS A 2 13.38 -57.08 -18.15
CA LYS A 2 12.47 -56.08 -18.71
C LYS A 2 13.26 -55.09 -19.58
N ASN A 3 12.77 -54.78 -20.76
CA ASN A 3 13.38 -54.02 -21.84
C ASN A 3 13.66 -52.56 -21.40
N PRO A 4 14.89 -52.05 -21.42
CA PRO A 4 15.24 -50.70 -20.97
C PRO A 4 14.54 -49.58 -21.75
N ARG A 5 14.04 -49.87 -22.96
CA ARG A 5 13.26 -48.90 -23.75
C ARG A 5 11.89 -48.54 -23.17
N GLN A 6 11.28 -49.43 -22.36
CA GLN A 6 10.00 -49.14 -21.70
C GLN A 6 10.15 -48.25 -20.47
N LEU A 7 11.32 -48.28 -19.78
CA LEU A 7 11.58 -47.37 -18.64
C LEU A 7 11.81 -45.93 -19.08
N ILE A 8 12.47 -45.72 -20.25
CA ILE A 8 12.74 -44.36 -20.77
C ILE A 8 11.46 -43.69 -21.26
N ALA A 9 10.55 -44.45 -21.90
CA ALA A 9 9.26 -43.91 -22.34
C ALA A 9 8.35 -43.52 -21.16
N PHE A 10 8.39 -44.25 -20.04
CA PHE A 10 7.60 -43.94 -18.85
C PHE A 10 8.15 -42.71 -18.10
N PHE A 11 9.48 -42.51 -18.10
CA PHE A 11 10.11 -41.34 -17.48
C PHE A 11 9.86 -40.06 -18.30
N LEU A 12 9.88 -40.14 -19.64
CA LEU A 12 9.55 -39.03 -20.53
C LEU A 12 8.06 -38.65 -20.45
N LEU A 13 7.16 -39.60 -20.29
CA LEU A 13 5.73 -39.34 -20.07
C LEU A 13 5.45 -38.68 -18.72
N LEU A 14 6.15 -39.06 -17.65
CA LEU A 14 5.99 -38.45 -16.32
C LEU A 14 6.57 -37.01 -16.28
N VAL A 15 7.68 -36.77 -16.98
CA VAL A 15 8.26 -35.44 -17.10
C VAL A 15 7.39 -34.54 -17.99
N GLY A 16 6.84 -35.07 -19.09
CA GLY A 16 5.90 -34.34 -19.95
C GLY A 16 4.62 -33.96 -19.21
N CYS A 17 3.98 -34.90 -18.48
CA CYS A 17 2.79 -34.63 -17.67
C CYS A 17 3.07 -33.62 -16.51
N ALA A 18 4.26 -33.70 -15.91
CA ALA A 18 4.64 -32.72 -14.87
C ALA A 18 4.91 -31.34 -15.45
N PHE A 19 5.45 -31.26 -16.65
CA PHE A 19 5.69 -30.01 -17.38
C PHE A 19 4.38 -29.39 -17.89
N GLU A 20 3.48 -30.18 -18.49
CA GLU A 20 2.12 -29.75 -18.88
C GLU A 20 1.29 -29.32 -17.67
N LYS A 21 1.38 -30.03 -16.54
CA LYS A 21 0.68 -29.65 -15.31
C LYS A 21 1.21 -28.34 -14.72
N LYS A 22 2.53 -28.09 -14.84
CA LYS A 22 3.17 -26.84 -14.42
C LYS A 22 2.87 -25.68 -15.39
N MET A 23 2.79 -25.95 -16.70
CA MET A 23 2.37 -24.97 -17.71
C MET A 23 0.88 -24.63 -17.61
N ASN A 24 -0.01 -25.61 -17.41
CA ASN A 24 -1.43 -25.35 -17.21
C ASN A 24 -1.71 -24.59 -15.90
N GLN A 25 -0.93 -24.81 -14.83
CA GLN A 25 -1.05 -24.02 -13.61
C GLN A 25 -0.59 -22.56 -13.80
N LYS A 26 0.42 -22.28 -14.62
CA LYS A 26 0.87 -20.90 -14.92
C LYS A 26 -0.19 -20.13 -15.71
N ASN A 27 -0.99 -20.76 -16.54
CA ASN A 27 -2.09 -20.16 -17.29
C ASN A 27 -3.37 -19.91 -16.46
N GLU A 28 -3.45 -20.37 -15.21
CA GLU A 28 -4.59 -20.17 -14.32
C GLU A 28 -4.44 -18.94 -13.39
N TYR A 29 -3.21 -18.49 -13.15
CA TYR A 29 -2.98 -17.29 -12.31
C TYR A 29 -3.34 -16.01 -13.04
N TYR A 30 -3.72 -15.00 -12.26
CA TYR A 30 -4.10 -13.64 -12.69
C TYR A 30 -5.40 -13.56 -13.52
N SER A 31 -6.14 -14.66 -13.67
CA SER A 31 -7.46 -14.71 -14.33
C SER A 31 -8.62 -14.90 -13.35
N GLU A 32 -8.32 -15.07 -12.06
CA GLU A 32 -9.31 -15.36 -11.02
C GLU A 32 -10.34 -14.22 -10.92
N LYS A 33 -11.53 -14.55 -10.46
CA LYS A 33 -12.71 -13.64 -10.44
C LYS A 33 -12.42 -12.25 -9.88
N PHE A 34 -11.70 -12.18 -8.75
CA PHE A 34 -11.42 -10.95 -8.00
C PHE A 34 -9.97 -10.47 -8.17
N ARG A 35 -9.19 -11.09 -9.08
CA ARG A 35 -7.80 -10.70 -9.28
C ARG A 35 -7.72 -9.28 -9.82
N PRO A 36 -7.08 -8.36 -9.11
CA PRO A 36 -6.81 -7.03 -9.61
C PRO A 36 -6.03 -7.06 -10.93
N GLN A 37 -6.38 -6.15 -11.82
CA GLN A 37 -5.81 -6.09 -13.16
C GLN A 37 -4.64 -5.09 -13.24
N PHE A 38 -4.60 -4.11 -12.34
CA PHE A 38 -3.53 -3.10 -12.32
C PHE A 38 -2.96 -2.83 -10.91
N HIS A 39 -3.44 -3.50 -9.89
CA HIS A 39 -2.81 -3.48 -8.56
C HIS A 39 -1.90 -4.68 -8.37
N PHE A 40 -0.76 -4.45 -7.72
CA PHE A 40 0.18 -5.53 -7.40
C PHE A 40 -0.45 -6.55 -6.43
N THR A 41 -0.31 -7.83 -6.75
CA THR A 41 -0.71 -8.96 -5.89
C THR A 41 0.41 -9.98 -5.88
N PRO A 42 0.56 -10.82 -4.83
CA PRO A 42 1.43 -11.97 -4.93
C PRO A 42 0.90 -12.92 -6.00
N GLU A 43 1.78 -13.70 -6.62
CA GLU A 43 1.35 -14.73 -7.57
C GLU A 43 0.32 -15.66 -6.92
N ARG A 44 0.60 -16.07 -5.68
CA ARG A 44 -0.27 -16.90 -4.83
C ARG A 44 -0.01 -16.65 -3.36
N ASN A 45 -0.91 -17.16 -2.53
CA ASN A 45 -0.81 -17.17 -1.07
C ASN A 45 -0.90 -15.79 -0.42
N TRP A 46 -0.54 -15.70 0.85
CA TRP A 46 -0.71 -14.50 1.68
C TRP A 46 0.33 -13.42 1.39
N MET A 47 -0.13 -12.17 1.37
CA MET A 47 0.68 -10.96 1.40
C MET A 47 0.06 -9.93 2.36
N ASN A 48 0.90 -9.15 3.07
CA ASN A 48 0.50 -7.93 3.75
C ASN A 48 1.55 -6.82 3.53
N ASP A 49 2.01 -6.13 4.50
CA ASP A 49 2.81 -4.89 4.49
C ASP A 49 3.85 -4.79 3.37
N PRO A 50 3.93 -3.66 2.66
CA PRO A 50 5.08 -3.34 1.82
C PRO A 50 6.33 -3.13 2.69
N ASN A 51 7.45 -3.70 2.29
CA ASN A 51 8.71 -3.68 3.02
C ASN A 51 9.88 -3.29 2.12
N GLY A 52 10.98 -2.87 2.71
CA GLY A 52 12.26 -2.75 2.03
C GLY A 52 12.26 -1.90 0.76
N MET A 53 11.29 -1.00 0.60
CA MET A 53 11.11 -0.24 -0.63
C MET A 53 12.28 0.69 -0.89
N VAL A 54 13.01 0.44 -1.97
CA VAL A 54 14.23 1.17 -2.34
C VAL A 54 14.39 1.24 -3.86
N PHE A 55 14.88 2.36 -4.36
CA PHE A 55 15.24 2.53 -5.77
C PHE A 55 16.75 2.35 -5.94
N LEU A 56 17.16 1.53 -6.92
CA LEU A 56 18.56 1.32 -7.26
C LEU A 56 18.71 0.99 -8.75
N ASP A 57 19.61 1.68 -9.44
CA ASP A 57 20.02 1.40 -10.85
C ASP A 57 18.83 1.23 -11.82
N GLY A 58 17.81 2.09 -11.70
CA GLY A 58 16.63 2.07 -12.57
C GLY A 58 15.54 1.08 -12.15
N GLU A 59 15.71 0.37 -11.03
CA GLU A 59 14.73 -0.57 -10.52
C GLU A 59 14.13 -0.07 -9.20
N TYR A 60 12.81 -0.03 -9.11
CA TYR A 60 12.05 0.11 -7.87
C TYR A 60 11.86 -1.27 -7.26
N HIS A 61 12.43 -1.51 -6.10
CA HIS A 61 12.26 -2.75 -5.34
C HIS A 61 11.05 -2.62 -4.42
N LEU A 62 10.23 -3.65 -4.40
CA LEU A 62 9.14 -3.87 -3.46
C LEU A 62 9.38 -5.23 -2.80
N PHE A 63 9.72 -5.22 -1.52
CA PHE A 63 9.60 -6.39 -0.69
C PHE A 63 8.26 -6.34 0.03
N TYR A 64 7.77 -7.47 0.50
CA TYR A 64 6.47 -7.53 1.18
C TYR A 64 6.41 -8.70 2.13
N GLN A 65 5.62 -8.56 3.19
CA GLN A 65 5.30 -9.67 4.07
C GLN A 65 4.61 -10.76 3.28
N HIS A 66 5.16 -11.98 3.32
CA HIS A 66 4.67 -13.09 2.51
C HIS A 66 4.69 -14.40 3.31
N TYR A 67 3.59 -15.16 3.24
CA TYR A 67 3.56 -16.54 3.68
C TYR A 67 3.42 -17.46 2.46
N PRO A 68 4.51 -18.15 2.05
CA PRO A 68 4.53 -18.91 0.80
C PRO A 68 3.72 -20.21 0.82
N ASP A 69 3.34 -20.72 2.01
CA ASP A 69 2.70 -22.01 2.17
C ASP A 69 1.20 -21.93 2.46
N GLY A 70 0.62 -20.73 2.51
CA GLY A 70 -0.81 -20.56 2.75
C GLY A 70 -1.34 -19.17 2.42
N ASN A 71 -2.67 -19.07 2.26
CA ASN A 71 -3.36 -17.83 1.95
C ASN A 71 -3.98 -17.13 3.18
N VAL A 72 -3.49 -17.42 4.35
CA VAL A 72 -3.76 -16.73 5.63
C VAL A 72 -2.43 -16.34 6.25
N TRP A 73 -2.46 -15.44 7.23
CA TRP A 73 -1.26 -15.06 7.96
C TRP A 73 -0.57 -16.28 8.60
N GLY A 74 0.73 -16.37 8.48
CA GLY A 74 1.55 -17.50 8.94
C GLY A 74 3.03 -17.10 9.07
N PRO A 75 3.97 -18.06 9.05
CA PRO A 75 5.40 -17.75 9.13
C PRO A 75 5.87 -16.79 8.03
N MET A 76 6.12 -15.53 8.40
CA MET A 76 6.42 -14.45 7.47
C MET A 76 7.83 -14.52 6.91
N HIS A 77 7.89 -14.31 5.60
CA HIS A 77 9.07 -14.12 4.76
C HIS A 77 9.01 -12.73 4.14
N TRP A 78 10.10 -12.27 3.54
CA TRP A 78 10.04 -11.18 2.58
C TRP A 78 9.94 -11.73 1.16
N GLY A 79 8.75 -11.60 0.54
CA GLY A 79 8.58 -11.70 -0.90
C GLY A 79 9.30 -10.54 -1.58
N HIS A 80 9.53 -10.64 -2.89
CA HIS A 80 10.27 -9.63 -3.64
C HIS A 80 9.70 -9.44 -5.05
N ALA A 81 9.54 -8.19 -5.45
CA ALA A 81 9.23 -7.81 -6.82
C ALA A 81 10.03 -6.55 -7.21
N VAL A 82 10.22 -6.35 -8.52
CA VAL A 82 10.87 -5.16 -9.08
C VAL A 82 10.03 -4.57 -10.19
N SER A 83 10.14 -3.24 -10.35
CA SER A 83 9.50 -2.49 -11.41
C SER A 83 10.47 -1.42 -11.95
N THR A 84 10.35 -1.07 -13.22
CA THR A 84 11.04 0.08 -13.82
C THR A 84 10.14 1.29 -13.99
N ASP A 85 8.82 1.12 -13.77
CA ASP A 85 7.77 2.11 -14.03
C ASP A 85 6.77 2.29 -12.86
N LEU A 86 6.96 1.58 -11.72
CA LEU A 86 6.07 1.62 -10.56
C LEU A 86 4.66 1.03 -10.80
N VAL A 87 4.40 0.50 -11.99
CA VAL A 87 3.10 -0.01 -12.43
C VAL A 87 3.18 -1.48 -12.78
N THR A 88 4.12 -1.83 -13.66
CA THR A 88 4.34 -3.22 -14.08
C THR A 88 5.40 -3.87 -13.21
N TRP A 89 5.07 -5.01 -12.60
CA TRP A 89 5.91 -5.67 -11.61
C TRP A 89 6.36 -7.04 -12.05
N LYS A 90 7.63 -7.34 -11.83
CA LYS A 90 8.21 -8.67 -12.01
C LYS A 90 8.51 -9.30 -10.67
N HIS A 91 7.88 -10.45 -10.38
CA HIS A 91 8.20 -11.24 -9.19
C HIS A 91 9.62 -11.81 -9.25
N LEU A 92 10.30 -11.78 -8.13
CA LEU A 92 11.60 -12.38 -7.91
C LEU A 92 11.49 -13.45 -6.81
N PRO A 93 12.52 -14.30 -6.64
CA PRO A 93 12.56 -15.26 -5.53
C PRO A 93 12.41 -14.56 -4.18
N ILE A 94 11.88 -15.25 -3.18
CA ILE A 94 11.82 -14.81 -1.79
C ILE A 94 13.21 -14.31 -1.35
N ALA A 95 13.27 -13.10 -0.80
CA ALA A 95 14.52 -12.45 -0.43
C ALA A 95 15.02 -12.89 0.95
N LEU A 96 14.12 -12.94 1.95
CA LEU A 96 14.47 -13.28 3.32
C LEU A 96 13.56 -14.37 3.85
N TYR A 97 14.17 -15.34 4.53
CA TYR A 97 13.52 -16.50 5.12
C TYR A 97 13.60 -16.44 6.64
N PRO A 98 12.63 -16.97 7.38
CA PRO A 98 12.74 -17.20 8.82
C PRO A 98 14.03 -17.92 9.18
N ASP A 99 14.60 -17.55 10.32
CA ASP A 99 15.78 -18.19 10.87
C ASP A 99 15.59 -18.55 12.36
N ARG A 100 16.69 -18.89 13.05
CA ARG A 100 16.67 -19.23 14.49
C ARG A 100 16.21 -18.08 15.41
N LEU A 101 16.22 -16.82 14.92
CA LEU A 101 15.77 -15.64 15.66
C LEU A 101 14.29 -15.34 15.43
N GLY A 102 13.64 -16.02 14.49
CA GLY A 102 12.21 -15.93 14.25
C GLY A 102 11.81 -15.70 12.81
N MET A 103 10.55 -15.33 12.63
CA MET A 103 9.97 -14.91 11.37
C MET A 103 10.52 -13.53 10.96
N ILE A 104 10.49 -13.24 9.66
CA ILE A 104 10.93 -11.94 9.13
C ILE A 104 9.72 -11.02 9.04
N PHE A 105 9.55 -10.15 10.03
CA PHE A 105 8.52 -9.13 10.08
C PHE A 105 8.93 -7.89 9.28
N SER A 106 8.07 -6.86 9.30
CA SER A 106 8.23 -5.66 8.50
C SER A 106 9.52 -4.89 8.81
N GLY A 107 9.92 -4.08 7.84
CA GLY A 107 11.12 -3.27 7.91
C GLY A 107 11.40 -2.53 6.60
N SER A 108 12.61 -2.01 6.46
CA SER A 108 13.01 -1.15 5.36
C SER A 108 14.35 -1.55 4.74
N ALA A 109 14.65 -0.98 3.56
CA ALA A 109 15.96 -1.10 2.95
C ALA A 109 16.54 0.28 2.61
N ALA A 110 17.87 0.38 2.65
CA ALA A 110 18.63 1.57 2.27
C ALA A 110 19.86 1.18 1.45
N ILE A 111 20.38 2.12 0.67
CA ILE A 111 21.63 1.95 -0.05
C ILE A 111 22.73 2.64 0.75
N ASP A 112 23.73 1.88 1.20
CA ASP A 112 24.88 2.38 1.95
C ASP A 112 25.97 2.90 0.99
N VAL A 113 25.67 4.03 0.33
CA VAL A 113 26.56 4.64 -0.68
C VAL A 113 27.92 5.03 -0.10
N ASN A 114 27.98 5.33 1.19
CA ASN A 114 29.22 5.72 1.89
C ASN A 114 29.97 4.51 2.48
N ASN A 115 29.44 3.30 2.30
CA ASN A 115 29.96 2.06 2.88
C ASN A 115 30.25 2.17 4.40
N THR A 116 29.38 2.85 5.12
CA THR A 116 29.50 3.04 6.57
C THR A 116 29.40 1.73 7.33
N SER A 117 28.60 0.78 6.80
CA SER A 117 28.47 -0.55 7.38
C SER A 117 29.65 -1.47 7.11
N GLY A 118 30.46 -1.17 6.09
CA GLY A 118 31.53 -2.06 5.64
C GLY A 118 31.04 -3.36 5.00
N PHE A 119 29.76 -3.45 4.60
CA PHE A 119 29.23 -4.62 3.90
C PHE A 119 29.56 -4.64 2.41
N GLY A 120 29.74 -3.47 1.80
CA GLY A 120 30.09 -3.29 0.40
C GLY A 120 31.44 -2.64 0.17
N SER A 121 31.53 -1.86 -0.90
CA SER A 121 32.64 -0.96 -1.18
C SER A 121 32.09 0.33 -1.83
N PRO A 122 32.88 1.40 -1.98
CA PRO A 122 32.43 2.62 -2.69
C PRO A 122 31.96 2.34 -4.13
N GLU A 123 32.60 1.39 -4.82
CA GLU A 123 32.26 1.00 -6.21
C GLU A 123 31.07 0.05 -6.28
N LYS A 124 30.74 -0.60 -5.16
CA LYS A 124 29.66 -1.57 -5.04
C LYS A 124 28.95 -1.40 -3.69
N PRO A 125 28.14 -0.34 -3.53
CA PRO A 125 27.42 -0.08 -2.31
C PRO A 125 26.46 -1.22 -1.98
N ALA A 126 26.36 -1.55 -0.70
CA ALA A 126 25.43 -2.56 -0.24
C ALA A 126 23.99 -2.02 -0.19
N MET A 127 23.03 -2.82 -0.64
CA MET A 127 21.63 -2.68 -0.26
C MET A 127 21.46 -3.36 1.09
N VAL A 128 21.08 -2.61 2.12
CA VAL A 128 20.99 -3.08 3.51
C VAL A 128 19.54 -3.07 3.94
N ALA A 129 19.02 -4.25 4.31
CA ALA A 129 17.69 -4.41 4.88
C ALA A 129 17.80 -4.44 6.41
N LEU A 130 16.93 -3.67 7.08
CA LEU A 130 16.67 -3.73 8.50
C LEU A 130 15.22 -4.14 8.72
N PHE A 131 15.01 -5.15 9.56
CA PHE A 131 13.71 -5.79 9.75
C PHE A 131 13.57 -6.32 11.17
N THR A 132 12.34 -6.60 11.56
CA THR A 132 12.07 -7.23 12.84
C THR A 132 12.13 -8.75 12.72
N GLN A 133 12.88 -9.39 13.60
CA GLN A 133 12.85 -10.83 13.84
C GLN A 133 11.84 -11.11 14.95
N HIS A 134 10.81 -11.92 14.67
CA HIS A 134 9.72 -12.22 15.59
C HIS A 134 9.73 -13.70 15.99
N LEU A 135 10.05 -13.97 17.25
CA LEU A 135 10.14 -15.31 17.79
C LEU A 135 8.79 -15.74 18.39
N MET A 136 7.98 -16.45 17.61
CA MET A 136 6.63 -16.89 17.98
C MET A 136 6.58 -17.72 19.27
N GLU A 137 7.58 -18.56 19.54
CA GLU A 137 7.67 -19.34 20.77
C GLU A 137 7.86 -18.44 22.00
N GLY A 138 8.59 -17.33 21.83
CA GLY A 138 8.77 -16.32 22.88
C GLY A 138 7.45 -15.62 23.21
N GLU A 139 6.71 -15.19 22.19
CA GLU A 139 5.41 -14.57 22.35
C GLU A 139 4.41 -15.52 23.03
N LYS A 140 4.26 -16.74 22.52
CA LYS A 140 3.40 -17.78 23.12
C LYS A 140 3.77 -18.13 24.57
N ALA A 141 5.03 -17.98 24.93
CA ALA A 141 5.50 -18.16 26.29
C ALA A 141 5.30 -16.92 27.19
N GLY A 142 4.67 -15.85 26.68
CA GLY A 142 4.42 -14.61 27.41
C GLY A 142 5.67 -13.79 27.71
N LYS A 143 6.78 -14.00 26.96
CA LYS A 143 7.96 -13.15 27.05
C LYS A 143 7.67 -11.78 26.44
N HIS A 144 8.49 -10.78 26.77
CA HIS A 144 8.37 -9.42 26.23
C HIS A 144 9.51 -9.06 25.28
N ASP A 145 10.51 -9.93 25.14
CA ASP A 145 11.72 -9.73 24.34
C ASP A 145 11.75 -10.52 23.01
N PHE A 146 10.56 -10.96 22.56
CA PHE A 146 10.42 -11.84 21.40
C PHE A 146 10.57 -11.15 20.03
N GLN A 147 10.63 -9.82 19.99
CA GLN A 147 10.89 -9.01 18.79
C GLN A 147 12.25 -8.31 18.92
N THR A 148 13.12 -8.54 17.95
CA THR A 148 14.46 -7.91 17.89
C THR A 148 14.70 -7.36 16.49
N GLN A 149 15.66 -6.43 16.30
CA GLN A 149 15.94 -5.89 14.98
C GLN A 149 17.16 -6.55 14.36
N GLY A 150 16.97 -7.07 13.15
CA GLY A 150 18.00 -7.76 12.38
C GLY A 150 18.42 -6.98 11.12
N VAL A 151 19.57 -7.39 10.57
CA VAL A 151 20.15 -6.84 9.34
C VAL A 151 20.47 -7.96 8.37
N ALA A 152 20.15 -7.72 7.10
CA ALA A 152 20.66 -8.48 5.97
C ALA A 152 21.19 -7.51 4.91
N PHE A 153 22.08 -7.96 4.03
CA PHE A 153 22.61 -7.13 2.95
C PHE A 153 22.75 -7.90 1.65
N SER A 154 22.68 -7.16 0.55
CA SER A 154 22.85 -7.64 -0.81
C SER A 154 23.92 -6.82 -1.52
N LEU A 155 24.75 -7.50 -2.33
CA LEU A 155 25.75 -6.87 -3.19
C LEU A 155 25.45 -7.06 -4.68
N ASP A 156 24.27 -7.56 -5.03
CA ASP A 156 23.86 -7.86 -6.40
C ASP A 156 22.46 -7.30 -6.70
N ARG A 157 22.19 -6.10 -6.22
CA ARG A 157 20.91 -5.38 -6.41
C ARG A 157 19.71 -6.19 -5.89
N GLY A 158 19.83 -6.75 -4.68
CA GLY A 158 18.75 -7.47 -4.02
C GLY A 158 18.44 -8.86 -4.57
N ARG A 159 19.27 -9.44 -5.47
CA ARG A 159 19.03 -10.78 -6.05
C ARG A 159 19.37 -11.89 -5.06
N THR A 160 20.43 -11.70 -4.27
CA THR A 160 20.79 -12.59 -3.15
C THR A 160 21.05 -11.78 -1.89
N TRP A 161 20.77 -12.40 -0.74
CA TRP A 161 20.88 -11.75 0.57
C TRP A 161 21.72 -12.57 1.53
N LYS A 162 22.52 -11.88 2.31
CA LYS A 162 23.27 -12.47 3.41
C LYS A 162 22.80 -11.85 4.73
N MET A 163 22.39 -12.71 5.67
CA MET A 163 22.12 -12.30 7.06
C MET A 163 23.40 -11.84 7.72
N TYR A 164 23.34 -10.78 8.52
CA TYR A 164 24.47 -10.34 9.31
C TYR A 164 24.74 -11.34 10.45
N ASP A 165 25.96 -11.84 10.56
CA ASP A 165 26.31 -12.93 11.47
C ASP A 165 26.11 -12.56 12.96
N SER A 166 26.19 -11.24 13.29
CA SER A 166 26.03 -10.72 14.65
C SER A 166 24.62 -10.22 14.97
N ASN A 167 23.58 -10.66 14.20
CA ASN A 167 22.20 -10.36 14.55
C ASN A 167 21.81 -10.93 15.93
N PRO A 168 20.91 -10.24 16.67
CA PRO A 168 20.26 -8.99 16.34
C PRO A 168 21.13 -7.76 16.60
N VAL A 169 20.97 -6.69 15.78
CA VAL A 169 21.66 -5.40 15.98
C VAL A 169 20.99 -4.53 17.06
N ILE A 170 19.71 -4.73 17.32
CA ILE A 170 19.01 -4.19 18.49
C ILE A 170 18.30 -5.34 19.21
N LYS A 171 18.73 -5.61 20.43
CA LYS A 171 18.02 -6.50 21.35
C LYS A 171 16.83 -5.77 21.95
N ASN A 172 15.74 -6.49 22.16
CA ASN A 172 14.57 -5.91 22.81
C ASN A 172 14.81 -5.80 24.33
N PRO A 173 14.66 -4.61 24.91
CA PRO A 173 14.83 -4.43 26.36
C PRO A 173 13.60 -4.86 27.21
N GLY A 174 12.71 -5.67 26.68
CA GLY A 174 11.48 -6.12 27.35
C GLY A 174 10.25 -5.31 26.96
N LYS A 175 10.19 -4.74 25.76
CA LYS A 175 9.06 -3.96 25.25
C LYS A 175 8.14 -4.82 24.39
N HIS A 176 6.83 -4.65 24.58
CA HIS A 176 5.84 -5.19 23.66
C HIS A 176 5.77 -4.40 22.36
N ASP A 177 5.45 -5.09 21.25
CA ASP A 177 5.24 -4.47 19.94
C ASP A 177 6.41 -3.59 19.48
N PHE A 178 7.63 -4.13 19.63
CA PHE A 178 8.90 -3.48 19.33
C PHE A 178 9.36 -3.85 17.90
N ARG A 179 8.80 -3.18 16.86
CA ARG A 179 8.92 -3.66 15.47
C ARG A 179 8.91 -2.58 14.41
N ASP A 180 9.10 -3.00 13.14
CA ASP A 180 8.95 -2.26 11.91
C ASP A 180 9.94 -1.11 11.74
N PRO A 181 11.26 -1.38 11.71
CA PRO A 181 12.28 -0.35 11.60
C PRO A 181 12.27 0.30 10.21
N LYS A 182 12.18 1.64 10.16
CA LYS A 182 12.46 2.43 8.97
C LYS A 182 13.74 3.21 9.15
N VAL A 183 14.68 3.05 8.22
CA VAL A 183 15.99 3.70 8.28
C VAL A 183 16.20 4.67 7.14
N PHE A 184 16.92 5.76 7.42
CA PHE A 184 17.34 6.75 6.43
C PHE A 184 18.65 7.44 6.87
N TRP A 185 19.39 7.94 5.89
CA TRP A 185 20.58 8.74 6.15
C TRP A 185 20.19 10.18 6.47
N HIS A 186 20.65 10.72 7.59
CA HIS A 186 20.43 12.11 7.99
C HIS A 186 21.71 12.92 7.73
N GLU A 187 21.72 13.62 6.60
CA GLU A 187 22.89 14.33 6.10
C GLU A 187 23.46 15.35 7.08
N PRO A 188 22.65 16.19 7.81
CA PRO A 188 23.19 17.16 8.75
C PRO A 188 23.98 16.55 9.91
N THR A 189 23.62 15.36 10.40
CA THR A 189 24.32 14.68 11.50
C THR A 189 25.29 13.61 11.03
N LYS A 190 25.37 13.32 9.72
CA LYS A 190 26.21 12.27 9.13
C LYS A 190 26.00 10.91 9.83
N GLN A 191 24.73 10.57 10.06
CA GLN A 191 24.34 9.34 10.75
C GLN A 191 23.08 8.73 10.11
N TRP A 192 22.97 7.44 10.20
CA TRP A 192 21.73 6.73 10.01
C TRP A 192 20.76 7.03 11.14
N LYS A 193 19.51 7.22 10.79
CA LYS A 193 18.40 7.31 11.74
C LYS A 193 17.45 6.16 11.51
N MET A 194 16.88 5.67 12.61
CA MET A 194 15.83 4.67 12.58
C MET A 194 14.64 5.19 13.36
N ILE A 195 13.46 5.04 12.82
CA ILE A 195 12.20 5.15 13.54
C ILE A 195 11.61 3.75 13.68
N LEU A 196 11.18 3.39 14.89
CA LEU A 196 10.73 2.07 15.28
C LEU A 196 9.41 2.18 16.04
N ALA A 197 8.42 1.37 15.70
CA ALA A 197 7.15 1.33 16.43
C ALA A 197 7.31 0.58 17.76
N VAL A 198 6.70 1.11 18.82
CA VAL A 198 6.71 0.52 20.17
C VAL A 198 5.33 0.70 20.77
N LYS A 199 4.48 -0.32 20.69
CA LYS A 199 3.13 -0.33 21.22
C LYS A 199 2.25 0.81 20.64
N ASP A 200 2.18 1.97 21.29
CA ASP A 200 1.33 3.12 20.94
C ASP A 200 2.13 4.43 20.75
N HIS A 201 3.42 4.31 20.49
CA HIS A 201 4.33 5.41 20.18
C HIS A 201 5.45 4.93 19.26
N VAL A 202 6.35 5.83 18.88
CA VAL A 202 7.57 5.49 18.13
C VAL A 202 8.80 5.89 18.91
N GLU A 203 9.89 5.18 18.67
CA GLU A 203 11.22 5.49 19.18
C GLU A 203 12.18 5.80 18.04
N LEU A 204 13.06 6.75 18.28
CA LEU A 204 14.10 7.18 17.36
C LEU A 204 15.47 6.70 17.84
N TYR A 205 16.25 6.21 16.91
CA TYR A 205 17.61 5.71 17.15
C TYR A 205 18.59 6.35 16.15
N GLY A 206 19.87 6.43 16.54
CA GLY A 206 20.97 6.88 15.68
C GLY A 206 22.08 5.85 15.60
N SER A 207 22.67 5.71 14.41
CA SER A 207 23.79 4.79 14.18
C SER A 207 24.82 5.39 13.23
N PRO A 208 26.13 5.18 13.47
CA PRO A 208 27.15 5.53 12.50
C PRO A 208 27.28 4.51 11.36
N ASP A 209 26.78 3.28 11.53
CA ASP A 209 27.21 2.12 10.72
C ASP A 209 26.12 1.05 10.47
N LEU A 210 24.83 1.35 10.73
CA LEU A 210 23.68 0.43 10.60
C LEU A 210 23.75 -0.82 11.52
N LYS A 211 24.77 -0.95 12.33
CA LYS A 211 25.00 -2.11 13.24
C LYS A 211 24.93 -1.74 14.72
N ASN A 212 25.43 -0.55 15.05
CA ASN A 212 25.48 -0.05 16.43
C ASN A 212 24.48 1.10 16.60
N TRP A 213 23.41 0.89 17.37
CA TRP A 213 22.29 1.80 17.50
C TRP A 213 22.18 2.38 18.91
N ASN A 214 22.01 3.69 19.01
CA ASN A 214 21.77 4.39 20.26
C ASN A 214 20.37 5.01 20.25
N TYR A 215 19.63 4.86 21.34
CA TYR A 215 18.35 5.52 21.54
C TYR A 215 18.54 7.04 21.58
N LEU A 216 17.63 7.77 20.92
CA LEU A 216 17.64 9.23 20.86
C LEU A 216 16.44 9.84 21.60
N SER A 217 15.24 9.48 21.21
CA SER A 217 13.99 10.03 21.76
C SER A 217 12.79 9.15 21.42
N SER A 218 11.63 9.51 21.95
CA SER A 218 10.34 8.94 21.56
C SER A 218 9.34 10.02 21.16
N PHE A 219 8.30 9.61 20.42
CA PHE A 219 7.19 10.49 20.01
C PHE A 219 5.87 9.71 20.00
N GLY A 220 4.79 10.36 20.40
CA GLY A 220 3.43 9.88 20.18
C GLY A 220 2.66 9.50 21.43
N ALA A 221 3.29 9.43 22.62
CA ALA A 221 2.58 9.04 23.84
C ALA A 221 1.34 9.88 24.15
N ASP A 222 1.39 11.18 23.81
CA ASP A 222 0.30 12.14 24.07
C ASP A 222 -0.34 12.69 22.79
N MET A 223 0.00 12.13 21.61
CA MET A 223 -0.42 12.66 20.32
C MET A 223 -0.72 11.55 19.33
N GLY A 224 -1.69 11.80 18.44
CA GLY A 224 -2.13 10.85 17.44
C GLY A 224 -3.33 10.02 17.88
N ALA A 225 -3.75 9.11 17.03
CA ALA A 225 -4.78 8.14 17.36
C ALA A 225 -4.23 7.05 18.27
N HIS A 226 -5.00 6.67 19.27
CA HIS A 226 -4.69 5.63 20.23
C HIS A 226 -5.82 4.60 20.31
N GLY A 227 -5.65 3.57 21.12
CA GLY A 227 -6.60 2.46 21.27
C GLY A 227 -6.24 1.23 20.45
N GLY A 228 -5.12 1.29 19.71
CA GLY A 228 -4.53 0.19 18.97
C GLY A 228 -3.00 0.22 19.05
N VAL A 229 -2.38 -0.69 18.31
CA VAL A 229 -0.93 -0.79 18.20
C VAL A 229 -0.44 0.07 17.03
N TRP A 230 0.63 0.83 17.23
CA TRP A 230 1.32 1.56 16.19
C TRP A 230 2.28 0.64 15.45
N GLU A 231 2.30 0.74 14.11
CA GLU A 231 3.05 -0.14 13.22
C GLU A 231 3.61 0.64 12.03
N CYS A 232 4.59 0.08 11.33
CA CYS A 232 5.12 0.55 10.06
C CYS A 232 5.36 2.07 10.01
N PRO A 233 6.17 2.65 10.91
CA PRO A 233 6.45 4.07 10.90
C PRO A 233 7.35 4.45 9.73
N ASP A 234 7.22 5.69 9.24
CA ASP A 234 8.14 6.29 8.26
C ASP A 234 8.43 7.75 8.66
N LEU A 235 9.60 8.26 8.32
CA LEU A 235 10.00 9.65 8.62
C LEU A 235 10.87 10.20 7.50
N PHE A 236 10.42 11.30 6.87
CA PHE A 236 11.09 11.89 5.72
C PHE A 236 10.87 13.40 5.59
N GLU A 237 11.81 14.07 4.93
CA GLU A 237 11.69 15.50 4.61
C GLU A 237 10.98 15.69 3.28
N MET A 238 10.12 16.74 3.18
CA MET A 238 9.43 17.18 1.97
C MET A 238 9.49 18.69 1.80
N ASN A 239 9.58 19.13 0.54
CA ASN A 239 9.35 20.55 0.22
C ASN A 239 7.84 20.85 0.25
N VAL A 240 7.46 21.99 0.80
CA VAL A 240 6.11 22.53 0.63
C VAL A 240 5.97 22.98 -0.83
N THR A 241 4.95 22.48 -1.54
CA THR A 241 4.73 22.76 -2.97
C THR A 241 4.65 24.29 -3.21
N GLY A 242 5.42 24.79 -4.16
CA GLY A 242 5.47 26.21 -4.50
C GLY A 242 6.24 27.09 -3.50
N SER A 243 7.00 26.50 -2.58
CA SER A 243 7.79 27.20 -1.56
C SER A 243 9.17 26.54 -1.41
N GLU A 244 10.14 27.32 -0.88
CA GLU A 244 11.44 26.78 -0.46
C GLU A 244 11.40 26.14 0.93
N GLN A 245 10.26 26.23 1.61
CA GLN A 245 10.09 25.68 2.95
C GLN A 245 10.09 24.16 2.91
N LYS A 246 10.78 23.55 3.88
CA LYS A 246 10.81 22.11 4.08
C LYS A 246 10.18 21.75 5.41
N LYS A 247 9.50 20.61 5.43
CA LYS A 247 8.95 20.01 6.64
C LYS A 247 9.28 18.53 6.69
N TRP A 248 9.32 18.00 7.88
CA TRP A 248 9.36 16.57 8.09
C TRP A 248 7.94 16.02 8.22
N VAL A 249 7.72 14.88 7.61
CA VAL A 249 6.48 14.12 7.69
C VAL A 249 6.78 12.78 8.33
N MET A 250 5.99 12.44 9.34
CA MET A 250 5.99 11.12 9.96
C MET A 250 4.70 10.40 9.60
N LEU A 251 4.78 9.21 9.05
CA LEU A 251 3.65 8.29 8.87
C LEU A 251 3.68 7.26 10.00
N VAL A 252 2.51 6.87 10.49
CA VAL A 252 2.38 5.75 11.45
C VAL A 252 1.04 5.07 11.23
N SER A 253 1.09 3.77 11.01
CA SER A 253 -0.11 2.93 10.95
C SER A 253 -0.62 2.59 12.34
N ILE A 254 -1.91 2.40 12.49
CA ILE A 254 -2.55 1.97 13.76
C ILE A 254 -3.61 0.89 13.50
N ASN A 255 -3.65 -0.12 14.36
CA ASN A 255 -4.66 -1.16 14.33
C ASN A 255 -5.02 -1.69 15.75
N PRO A 256 -6.33 -1.61 16.16
CA PRO A 256 -7.38 -0.78 15.57
C PRO A 256 -7.17 0.71 15.87
N GLY A 257 -8.00 1.59 15.29
CA GLY A 257 -7.95 3.03 15.61
C GLY A 257 -8.20 3.98 14.43
N ALA A 258 -8.39 3.44 13.22
CA ALA A 258 -8.72 4.23 12.03
C ALA A 258 -10.10 4.88 12.09
N PRO A 259 -10.37 5.98 11.36
CA PRO A 259 -11.62 6.73 11.40
C PRO A 259 -12.87 5.89 11.08
N ASN A 260 -12.73 4.94 10.14
CA ASN A 260 -13.81 4.05 9.71
C ASN A 260 -13.69 2.64 10.32
N GLY A 261 -12.88 2.50 11.38
CA GLY A 261 -12.65 1.27 12.13
C GLY A 261 -11.56 0.38 11.53
N GLY A 262 -10.98 -0.46 12.39
CA GLY A 262 -9.86 -1.35 12.02
C GLY A 262 -8.56 -0.58 11.76
N SER A 263 -7.90 -0.90 10.67
CA SER A 263 -6.55 -0.47 10.31
C SER A 263 -6.55 0.84 9.52
N GLY A 264 -5.54 1.70 9.72
CA GLY A 264 -5.33 2.91 8.92
C GLY A 264 -3.98 3.56 9.22
N THR A 265 -3.55 4.50 8.36
CA THR A 265 -2.26 5.20 8.48
C THR A 265 -2.48 6.68 8.72
N GLN A 266 -2.06 7.15 9.90
CA GLN A 266 -2.05 8.56 10.28
C GLN A 266 -0.72 9.22 9.92
N TYR A 267 -0.70 10.57 9.86
CA TYR A 267 0.55 11.30 9.66
C TYR A 267 0.64 12.58 10.50
N PHE A 268 1.87 13.01 10.71
CA PHE A 268 2.24 14.23 11.42
C PHE A 268 3.18 15.07 10.56
N ILE A 269 2.97 16.39 10.56
CA ILE A 269 3.84 17.36 9.89
C ILE A 269 4.58 18.14 10.97
N GLY A 270 5.89 18.36 10.83
CA GLY A 270 6.65 19.04 11.83
C GLY A 270 8.12 19.27 11.46
N HIS A 271 8.96 19.26 12.48
CA HIS A 271 10.41 19.40 12.39
C HIS A 271 11.14 18.23 13.03
N PHE A 272 12.23 17.82 12.40
CA PHE A 272 13.15 16.82 12.95
C PHE A 272 14.58 17.39 12.94
N ASP A 273 15.22 17.46 14.10
CA ASP A 273 16.57 18.02 14.29
C ASP A 273 17.69 16.97 14.25
N GLY A 274 17.36 15.73 13.85
CA GLY A 274 18.28 14.59 13.90
C GLY A 274 18.27 13.83 15.22
N GLN A 275 17.52 14.31 16.22
CA GLN A 275 17.34 13.64 17.51
C GLN A 275 15.87 13.51 17.90
N GLN A 276 15.06 14.57 17.71
CA GLN A 276 13.68 14.64 18.15
C GLN A 276 12.78 15.16 17.05
N PHE A 277 11.61 14.54 16.89
CA PHE A 277 10.52 15.05 16.06
C PHE A 277 9.59 15.94 16.90
N ARG A 278 9.23 17.10 16.36
CA ARG A 278 8.27 18.07 16.96
C ARG A 278 7.16 18.35 15.98
N PRO A 279 5.91 17.90 16.25
CA PRO A 279 4.79 18.13 15.35
C PRO A 279 4.32 19.59 15.40
N GLU A 280 3.76 20.06 14.27
CA GLU A 280 3.07 21.34 14.16
C GLU A 280 1.54 21.16 14.14
N ASN A 281 1.04 20.06 13.61
CA ASN A 281 -0.39 19.77 13.63
C ASN A 281 -0.82 19.19 14.99
N LYS A 282 -2.04 19.53 15.40
CA LYS A 282 -2.67 19.00 16.62
C LYS A 282 -3.70 17.92 16.33
N ASP A 283 -4.29 17.97 15.13
CA ASP A 283 -5.32 17.03 14.70
C ASP A 283 -4.69 15.74 14.16
N ASN A 284 -5.41 14.64 14.30
CA ASN A 284 -5.05 13.39 13.63
C ASN A 284 -5.34 13.52 12.13
N LEU A 285 -4.29 13.44 11.33
CA LEU A 285 -4.35 13.50 9.88
C LEU A 285 -4.17 12.09 9.31
N TRP A 286 -4.91 11.76 8.26
CA TRP A 286 -4.93 10.41 7.68
C TRP A 286 -4.53 10.48 6.22
N ILE A 287 -3.65 9.56 5.80
CA ILE A 287 -3.18 9.48 4.41
C ILE A 287 -4.28 8.96 3.47
N ASP A 288 -5.22 8.21 4.02
CA ASP A 288 -6.36 7.63 3.33
C ASP A 288 -7.51 7.47 4.33
N TYR A 289 -8.71 7.87 3.96
CA TYR A 289 -9.90 7.74 4.80
C TYR A 289 -10.70 6.48 4.50
N GLY A 290 -10.36 5.76 3.41
CA GLY A 290 -10.94 4.44 3.12
C GLY A 290 -10.54 3.42 4.19
N LYS A 291 -11.17 2.28 4.14
CA LYS A 291 -10.95 1.23 5.13
C LYS A 291 -9.80 0.29 4.75
N ASP A 292 -9.37 0.32 3.48
CA ASP A 292 -8.44 -0.66 2.93
C ASP A 292 -7.12 -0.03 2.44
N ASN A 293 -6.44 0.71 3.31
CA ASN A 293 -5.05 1.15 3.11
C ASN A 293 -4.32 1.15 4.44
N TYR A 294 -3.36 0.26 4.60
CA TYR A 294 -2.62 0.04 5.84
C TYR A 294 -1.13 -0.18 5.60
N ALA A 295 -0.32 -0.03 6.67
CA ALA A 295 1.13 -0.30 6.69
C ALA A 295 1.92 0.42 5.58
N GLY A 296 1.35 1.52 5.04
CA GLY A 296 1.93 2.23 3.92
C GLY A 296 3.20 2.99 4.30
N VAL A 297 4.24 2.84 3.48
CA VAL A 297 5.55 3.47 3.64
C VAL A 297 6.08 4.00 2.30
N THR A 298 7.20 4.74 2.33
CA THR A 298 7.77 5.37 1.14
C THR A 298 9.04 4.67 0.65
N TRP A 299 9.34 4.80 -0.68
CA TRP A 299 10.60 4.34 -1.25
C TRP A 299 11.79 5.19 -0.76
N SER A 300 12.87 4.50 -0.42
CA SER A 300 14.16 5.11 -0.16
C SER A 300 14.95 5.32 -1.45
N ASN A 301 15.92 6.23 -1.45
CA ASN A 301 16.88 6.45 -2.54
C ASN A 301 16.26 6.83 -3.90
N VAL A 302 15.04 7.36 -3.92
CA VAL A 302 14.44 7.92 -5.14
C VAL A 302 15.16 9.23 -5.48
N ASN A 303 15.66 9.34 -6.71
CA ASN A 303 16.57 10.41 -7.13
C ASN A 303 15.95 11.45 -8.07
N ASP A 304 14.67 11.33 -8.40
CA ASP A 304 13.92 12.28 -9.26
C ASP A 304 13.15 13.35 -8.46
N GLY A 305 13.35 13.40 -7.15
CA GLY A 305 12.74 14.38 -6.25
C GLY A 305 11.32 14.05 -5.80
N ARG A 306 10.72 12.96 -6.28
CA ARG A 306 9.39 12.51 -5.86
C ARG A 306 9.45 11.80 -4.50
N ARG A 307 8.37 11.92 -3.73
CA ARG A 307 8.10 11.06 -2.57
C ARG A 307 7.05 10.03 -2.96
N LEU A 308 7.49 8.80 -3.16
CA LEU A 308 6.65 7.69 -3.63
C LEU A 308 6.19 6.84 -2.45
N PHE A 309 4.92 6.45 -2.45
CA PHE A 309 4.24 5.73 -1.37
C PHE A 309 3.47 4.53 -1.92
N LEU A 310 3.36 3.48 -1.12
CA LEU A 310 2.54 2.31 -1.39
C LEU A 310 2.00 1.77 -0.05
N GLY A 311 0.75 1.32 -0.03
CA GLY A 311 0.13 0.71 1.14
C GLY A 311 -0.42 -0.69 0.86
N TRP A 312 -0.60 -1.48 1.90
CA TRP A 312 -1.33 -2.74 1.84
C TRP A 312 -2.83 -2.47 1.71
N MET A 313 -3.43 -2.95 0.62
CA MET A 313 -4.86 -2.79 0.34
C MET A 313 -5.63 -3.90 1.03
N SER A 314 -5.88 -3.74 2.31
CA SER A 314 -6.72 -4.60 3.14
C SER A 314 -6.93 -4.00 4.53
N ASN A 315 -7.63 -4.74 5.41
CA ASN A 315 -7.89 -4.37 6.80
C ASN A 315 -7.84 -5.61 7.68
N TRP A 316 -7.16 -5.54 8.81
CA TRP A 316 -7.02 -6.67 9.73
C TRP A 316 -8.35 -7.24 10.25
N GLN A 317 -9.43 -6.46 10.22
CA GLN A 317 -10.75 -6.94 10.64
C GLN A 317 -11.29 -8.10 9.77
N TYR A 318 -10.83 -8.23 8.52
CA TYR A 318 -11.34 -9.25 7.59
C TYR A 318 -10.30 -9.81 6.59
N ALA A 319 -9.07 -9.36 6.64
CA ALA A 319 -8.04 -9.75 5.67
C ALA A 319 -7.90 -11.28 5.51
N THR A 320 -8.04 -12.04 6.60
CA THR A 320 -7.89 -13.50 6.57
C THR A 320 -9.09 -14.25 6.00
N VAL A 321 -10.24 -13.58 5.82
CA VAL A 321 -11.52 -14.22 5.43
C VAL A 321 -12.12 -13.69 4.13
N VAL A 322 -11.48 -12.70 3.44
CA VAL A 322 -11.94 -12.25 2.13
C VAL A 322 -12.02 -13.41 1.13
N PRO A 323 -12.97 -13.37 0.15
CA PRO A 323 -13.32 -14.53 -0.69
C PRO A 323 -12.33 -14.78 -1.85
N THR A 324 -11.03 -14.62 -1.60
CA THR A 324 -9.96 -15.02 -2.52
C THR A 324 -9.34 -16.32 -2.04
N THR A 325 -8.98 -17.23 -2.95
CA THR A 325 -8.54 -18.58 -2.62
C THR A 325 -7.11 -18.88 -3.03
N VAL A 326 -6.69 -18.45 -4.22
CA VAL A 326 -5.34 -18.72 -4.76
C VAL A 326 -4.33 -17.74 -4.16
N TRP A 327 -4.68 -16.50 -4.07
CA TRP A 327 -3.88 -15.42 -3.47
C TRP A 327 -4.68 -14.67 -2.40
N ARG A 328 -4.02 -13.86 -1.61
CA ARG A 328 -4.68 -12.98 -0.66
C ARG A 328 -3.97 -11.66 -0.53
N SER A 329 -4.75 -10.57 -0.64
CA SER A 329 -4.35 -9.16 -0.56
C SER A 329 -3.76 -8.59 -1.85
N ALA A 330 -3.79 -7.27 -1.93
CA ALA A 330 -3.17 -6.46 -2.97
C ALA A 330 -2.42 -5.29 -2.32
N MET A 331 -1.60 -4.59 -3.09
CA MET A 331 -1.12 -3.25 -2.76
C MET A 331 -2.01 -2.19 -3.41
N THR A 332 -2.07 -0.97 -2.85
CA THR A 332 -2.63 0.19 -3.54
C THR A 332 -1.86 0.46 -4.84
N VAL A 333 -2.34 1.32 -5.73
CA VAL A 333 -1.45 1.84 -6.77
C VAL A 333 -0.29 2.62 -6.13
N SER A 334 0.86 2.67 -6.81
CA SER A 334 1.96 3.55 -6.40
C SER A 334 1.50 5.00 -6.45
N ARG A 335 1.77 5.77 -5.40
CA ARG A 335 1.30 7.15 -5.25
C ARG A 335 2.48 8.11 -5.09
N GLU A 336 2.35 9.30 -5.64
CA GLU A 336 3.23 10.43 -5.36
C GLU A 336 2.60 11.27 -4.24
N LEU A 337 3.36 11.47 -3.17
CA LEU A 337 2.98 12.35 -2.07
C LEU A 337 3.51 13.76 -2.33
N LYS A 338 2.68 14.77 -2.05
CA LYS A 338 3.09 16.18 -2.02
C LYS A 338 2.67 16.80 -0.70
N LEU A 339 3.37 17.85 -0.32
CA LEU A 339 3.03 18.64 0.86
C LEU A 339 2.50 19.99 0.38
N GLU A 340 1.20 20.23 0.53
CA GLU A 340 0.50 21.34 -0.10
C GLU A 340 -0.31 22.13 0.91
N GLU A 341 -0.33 23.48 0.74
CA GLU A 341 -1.28 24.34 1.44
C GLU A 341 -2.66 24.15 0.83
N THR A 342 -3.62 23.74 1.66
CA THR A 342 -5.02 23.52 1.27
C THR A 342 -5.96 24.52 1.96
N GLY A 343 -7.25 24.48 1.65
CA GLY A 343 -8.26 25.29 2.33
C GLY A 343 -8.39 25.07 3.84
N VAL A 344 -7.78 23.99 4.35
CA VAL A 344 -7.81 23.62 5.78
C VAL A 344 -6.40 23.53 6.39
N GLY A 345 -5.41 24.17 5.75
CA GLY A 345 -3.99 24.22 6.16
C GLY A 345 -3.13 23.19 5.44
N LEU A 346 -1.90 23.05 5.90
CA LEU A 346 -0.90 22.18 5.28
C LEU A 346 -1.31 20.71 5.36
N ARG A 347 -1.30 20.00 4.21
CA ARG A 347 -1.69 18.60 4.09
C ARG A 347 -0.70 17.82 3.24
N VAL A 348 -0.55 16.53 3.56
CA VAL A 348 0.03 15.56 2.62
C VAL A 348 -1.07 15.16 1.66
N THR A 349 -0.91 15.50 0.39
CA THR A 349 -1.77 15.07 -0.70
C THR A 349 -1.18 13.85 -1.39
N SER A 350 -2.02 12.99 -1.93
CA SER A 350 -1.62 11.69 -2.46
C SER A 350 -2.33 11.44 -3.78
N PHE A 351 -1.58 11.23 -4.86
CA PHE A 351 -2.11 10.97 -6.20
C PHE A 351 -1.43 9.77 -6.85
N PRO A 352 -2.12 9.04 -7.73
CA PRO A 352 -1.50 7.97 -8.49
C PRO A 352 -0.32 8.50 -9.31
N VAL A 353 0.77 7.73 -9.37
CA VAL A 353 1.92 8.08 -10.21
C VAL A 353 1.51 8.30 -11.66
N LYS A 354 2.21 9.20 -12.35
CA LYS A 354 1.87 9.57 -13.74
C LYS A 354 1.98 8.39 -14.70
N GLU A 355 2.85 7.45 -14.41
CA GLU A 355 3.13 6.24 -15.18
C GLU A 355 1.90 5.33 -15.32
N LEU A 356 0.95 5.40 -14.38
CA LEU A 356 -0.30 4.64 -14.47
C LEU A 356 -1.12 4.98 -15.74
N LYS A 357 -0.95 6.17 -16.29
CA LYS A 357 -1.64 6.59 -17.52
C LYS A 357 -1.25 5.78 -18.75
N GLU A 358 -0.09 5.12 -18.73
CA GLU A 358 0.36 4.23 -19.81
C GLU A 358 -0.51 2.97 -19.94
N LEU A 359 -1.30 2.64 -18.90
CA LEU A 359 -2.28 1.57 -18.97
C LEU A 359 -3.57 1.95 -19.69
N ARG A 360 -3.80 3.25 -19.93
CA ARG A 360 -5.02 3.73 -20.61
C ARG A 360 -5.06 3.18 -22.04
N ASN A 361 -6.17 2.55 -22.37
CA ASN A 361 -6.45 2.01 -23.71
C ASN A 361 -7.54 2.87 -24.37
N ASP A 362 -8.76 2.36 -24.48
CA ASP A 362 -9.88 3.11 -25.06
C ASP A 362 -10.39 4.18 -24.10
N SER A 363 -10.89 5.28 -24.65
CA SER A 363 -11.48 6.35 -23.87
C SER A 363 -12.83 6.80 -24.42
N THR A 364 -13.75 7.09 -23.52
CA THR A 364 -15.01 7.76 -23.82
C THR A 364 -15.05 9.08 -23.06
N THR A 365 -15.29 10.18 -23.78
CA THR A 365 -15.51 11.51 -23.20
C THR A 365 -16.93 11.97 -23.45
N THR A 366 -17.65 12.31 -22.40
CA THR A 366 -19.00 12.86 -22.46
C THR A 366 -19.01 14.28 -21.91
N SER A 367 -19.33 15.24 -22.78
CA SER A 367 -19.52 16.65 -22.39
C SER A 367 -20.94 16.90 -21.93
N ASN A 368 -21.11 17.78 -20.93
CA ASN A 368 -22.42 18.08 -20.31
C ASN A 368 -23.16 16.81 -19.87
N PHE A 369 -22.41 15.90 -19.23
CA PHE A 369 -22.89 14.58 -18.84
C PHE A 369 -24.12 14.67 -17.92
N LEU A 370 -24.08 15.54 -16.93
CA LEU A 370 -25.20 15.79 -16.03
C LEU A 370 -25.48 17.30 -15.96
N LYS A 371 -26.74 17.68 -16.20
CA LYS A 371 -27.19 19.07 -16.11
C LYS A 371 -27.75 19.34 -14.72
N ASN A 372 -27.77 20.62 -14.33
CA ASN A 372 -28.30 21.08 -13.04
C ASN A 372 -29.84 21.02 -13.01
N GLU A 373 -30.39 19.82 -13.12
CA GLU A 373 -31.82 19.54 -13.07
C GLU A 373 -32.18 18.83 -11.75
N SER A 374 -33.45 18.88 -11.34
CA SER A 374 -33.87 18.19 -10.10
C SER A 374 -33.90 16.68 -10.31
N ASN A 375 -33.24 15.93 -9.40
CA ASN A 375 -33.22 14.46 -9.37
C ASN A 375 -32.79 13.80 -10.70
N SER A 376 -31.66 14.24 -11.23
CA SER A 376 -31.07 13.66 -12.44
C SER A 376 -30.45 12.29 -12.16
N SER A 377 -30.60 11.38 -13.12
CA SER A 377 -29.99 10.05 -13.08
C SER A 377 -29.54 9.66 -14.49
N GLU A 378 -28.26 9.34 -14.64
CA GLU A 378 -27.66 8.91 -15.90
C GLU A 378 -26.96 7.57 -15.71
N GLU A 379 -27.09 6.67 -16.69
CA GLU A 379 -26.49 5.34 -16.69
C GLU A 379 -25.50 5.19 -17.85
N ILE A 380 -24.33 4.60 -17.57
CA ILE A 380 -23.32 4.23 -18.56
C ILE A 380 -23.00 2.75 -18.40
N LYS A 381 -22.97 2.02 -19.49
CA LYS A 381 -22.48 0.65 -19.53
C LYS A 381 -20.94 0.66 -19.48
N LEU A 382 -20.39 -0.21 -18.64
CA LEU A 382 -18.94 -0.44 -18.53
C LEU A 382 -18.57 -1.77 -19.17
N GLU A 383 -17.49 -1.77 -19.95
CA GLU A 383 -16.94 -2.97 -20.56
C GLU A 383 -15.56 -3.29 -19.96
N GLY A 384 -15.34 -4.54 -19.56
CA GLY A 384 -14.10 -4.95 -18.90
C GLY A 384 -14.15 -4.82 -17.38
N LYS A 385 -13.00 -5.00 -16.73
CA LYS A 385 -12.88 -5.08 -15.26
C LYS A 385 -12.10 -3.92 -14.64
N ALA A 386 -11.38 -3.17 -15.45
CA ALA A 386 -10.43 -2.16 -15.01
C ALA A 386 -10.70 -0.83 -15.69
N HIS A 387 -10.99 0.20 -14.91
CA HIS A 387 -11.33 1.51 -15.43
C HIS A 387 -10.66 2.63 -14.62
N GLU A 388 -10.32 3.69 -15.32
CA GLU A 388 -10.05 4.99 -14.73
C GLU A 388 -11.13 5.98 -15.16
N ILE A 389 -11.72 6.67 -14.18
CA ILE A 389 -12.78 7.65 -14.42
C ILE A 389 -12.33 9.00 -13.89
N GLU A 390 -12.34 10.01 -14.75
CA GLU A 390 -12.06 11.40 -14.38
C GLU A 390 -13.34 12.22 -14.58
N LEU A 391 -13.75 12.96 -13.54
CA LEU A 391 -14.93 13.80 -13.62
C LEU A 391 -14.76 15.08 -12.83
N THR A 392 -15.38 16.16 -13.36
CA THR A 392 -15.49 17.45 -12.68
C THR A 392 -16.94 17.65 -12.25
N ILE A 393 -17.13 17.92 -10.98
CA ILE A 393 -18.44 18.13 -10.34
C ILE A 393 -18.53 19.59 -9.92
N LEU A 394 -19.58 20.28 -10.38
CA LEU A 394 -19.90 21.64 -9.97
C LEU A 394 -21.13 21.59 -9.06
N LYS A 395 -21.00 22.15 -7.86
CA LYS A 395 -22.06 22.27 -6.86
C LYS A 395 -22.52 23.74 -6.79
N SER A 396 -23.77 24.02 -7.05
CA SER A 396 -24.32 25.38 -6.98
C SER A 396 -24.78 25.78 -5.58
N LYS A 397 -24.79 24.85 -4.63
CA LYS A 397 -25.17 25.05 -3.21
C LYS A 397 -24.44 24.05 -2.32
N ASN A 398 -24.21 24.43 -1.08
CA ASN A 398 -23.57 23.57 -0.06
C ASN A 398 -24.38 22.26 0.20
N GLU A 399 -25.69 22.26 -0.02
CA GLU A 399 -26.57 21.08 0.18
C GLU A 399 -26.67 20.18 -1.07
N ALA A 400 -25.93 20.50 -2.14
CA ALA A 400 -25.92 19.70 -3.36
C ALA A 400 -25.20 18.37 -3.11
N THR A 401 -25.92 17.26 -3.32
CA THR A 401 -25.43 15.90 -3.14
C THR A 401 -25.39 15.15 -4.45
N PHE A 402 -24.43 14.26 -4.60
CA PHE A 402 -24.35 13.33 -5.72
C PHE A 402 -23.88 11.96 -5.24
N GLU A 403 -24.18 10.94 -6.03
CA GLU A 403 -23.68 9.59 -5.83
C GLU A 403 -23.40 8.94 -7.19
N ILE A 404 -22.21 8.34 -7.31
CA ILE A 404 -21.80 7.48 -8.42
C ILE A 404 -21.87 6.05 -7.90
N GLN A 405 -22.67 5.20 -8.52
CA GLN A 405 -22.76 3.78 -8.19
C GLN A 405 -22.18 2.93 -9.32
N PHE A 406 -21.23 2.06 -9.00
CA PHE A 406 -20.87 0.94 -9.85
C PHE A 406 -21.73 -0.24 -9.45
N THR A 407 -22.49 -0.80 -10.41
CA THR A 407 -23.55 -1.78 -10.13
C THR A 407 -23.58 -2.88 -11.17
N ASN A 408 -24.32 -3.96 -10.88
CA ASN A 408 -24.59 -5.09 -11.77
C ASN A 408 -26.07 -5.44 -11.82
N ASP A 409 -26.43 -6.45 -12.59
CA ASP A 409 -27.84 -6.88 -12.77
C ASP A 409 -28.44 -7.54 -11.51
N LYS A 410 -27.61 -7.88 -10.51
CA LYS A 410 -28.04 -8.34 -9.18
C LYS A 410 -28.35 -7.20 -8.22
N GLN A 411 -28.23 -5.95 -8.67
CA GLN A 411 -28.38 -4.74 -7.82
C GLN A 411 -27.37 -4.66 -6.67
N GLU A 412 -26.26 -5.39 -6.77
CA GLU A 412 -25.10 -5.15 -5.94
C GLU A 412 -24.45 -3.85 -6.40
N PHE A 413 -23.87 -3.09 -5.47
CA PHE A 413 -23.21 -1.84 -5.84
C PHE A 413 -22.11 -1.43 -4.84
N ILE A 414 -21.19 -0.60 -5.34
CA ILE A 414 -20.38 0.30 -4.54
C ILE A 414 -20.70 1.75 -4.95
N GLY A 415 -21.01 2.60 -3.97
CA GLY A 415 -21.43 3.98 -4.18
C GLY A 415 -20.39 4.97 -3.70
N ILE A 416 -20.06 6.00 -4.48
CA ILE A 416 -19.14 7.09 -4.13
C ILE A 416 -19.90 8.39 -4.21
N GLY A 417 -19.86 9.23 -3.19
CA GLY A 417 -20.60 10.49 -3.23
C GLY A 417 -20.12 11.51 -2.21
N VAL A 418 -20.79 12.65 -2.27
CA VAL A 418 -20.66 13.70 -1.24
C VAL A 418 -22.02 13.92 -0.61
N ASP A 419 -22.08 13.88 0.71
CA ASP A 419 -23.31 14.08 1.46
C ASP A 419 -23.62 15.58 1.72
N SER A 420 -24.76 15.86 2.36
CA SER A 420 -25.19 17.23 2.69
C SER A 420 -24.27 17.94 3.72
N LEU A 421 -23.38 17.22 4.37
CA LEU A 421 -22.35 17.77 5.26
C LEU A 421 -21.01 18.00 4.55
N ASN A 422 -20.99 17.90 3.22
CA ASN A 422 -19.79 18.00 2.39
C ASN A 422 -18.71 16.95 2.73
N ARG A 423 -19.13 15.74 3.16
CA ARG A 423 -18.23 14.64 3.41
C ARG A 423 -18.20 13.72 2.20
N LEU A 424 -17.00 13.41 1.73
CA LEU A 424 -16.81 12.32 0.76
C LEU A 424 -17.18 10.99 1.45
N TYR A 425 -17.86 10.09 0.74
CA TYR A 425 -18.14 8.76 1.27
C TYR A 425 -18.01 7.67 0.22
N ILE A 426 -17.75 6.46 0.70
CA ILE A 426 -17.93 5.24 -0.07
C ILE A 426 -18.93 4.34 0.66
N ASP A 427 -19.95 3.90 -0.07
CA ASP A 427 -20.98 2.98 0.41
C ASP A 427 -20.77 1.61 -0.24
N ARG A 428 -20.32 0.63 0.55
CA ARG A 428 -20.17 -0.76 0.13
C ARG A 428 -21.11 -1.72 0.87
N THR A 429 -22.26 -1.22 1.33
CA THR A 429 -23.26 -2.01 2.06
C THR A 429 -23.86 -3.14 1.22
N LYS A 430 -23.79 -3.05 -0.12
CA LYS A 430 -24.28 -4.03 -1.08
C LYS A 430 -23.22 -4.47 -2.11
N SER A 431 -21.96 -4.49 -1.73
CA SER A 431 -20.85 -4.84 -2.62
C SER A 431 -20.31 -6.27 -2.43
N GLY A 432 -21.12 -7.17 -1.88
CA GLY A 432 -20.71 -8.44 -1.32
C GLY A 432 -20.25 -8.27 0.14
N GLY A 433 -19.77 -9.31 0.79
CA GLY A 433 -19.17 -9.17 2.12
C GLY A 433 -19.86 -9.93 3.24
N GLU A 434 -20.69 -10.91 2.95
CA GLU A 434 -21.27 -11.81 3.95
C GLU A 434 -20.23 -12.62 4.75
N PHE A 435 -18.95 -12.59 4.31
CA PHE A 435 -17.83 -13.27 4.97
C PHE A 435 -17.39 -12.60 6.27
N SER A 436 -17.72 -11.33 6.50
CA SER A 436 -17.39 -10.60 7.75
C SER A 436 -18.40 -9.52 8.06
N LYS A 437 -18.84 -9.44 9.32
CA LYS A 437 -19.72 -8.36 9.84
C LYS A 437 -19.07 -6.97 9.80
N ASP A 438 -17.73 -6.92 9.75
CA ASP A 438 -16.95 -5.68 9.77
C ASP A 438 -16.67 -5.15 8.34
N PHE A 439 -17.12 -5.87 7.29
CA PHE A 439 -16.84 -5.51 5.91
C PHE A 439 -17.84 -4.50 5.34
N ALA A 440 -19.13 -4.85 5.30
CA ALA A 440 -20.16 -4.00 4.74
C ALA A 440 -20.35 -2.72 5.57
N GLY A 441 -20.42 -1.57 4.88
CA GLY A 441 -20.58 -0.29 5.58
C GLY A 441 -20.58 0.91 4.64
N LYS A 442 -20.89 2.07 5.21
CA LYS A 442 -20.72 3.37 4.57
C LYS A 442 -19.63 4.12 5.34
N HIS A 443 -18.54 4.42 4.64
CA HIS A 443 -17.35 5.02 5.20
C HIS A 443 -17.21 6.45 4.75
N TYR A 444 -16.68 7.33 5.60
CA TYR A 444 -16.66 8.76 5.37
C TYR A 444 -15.23 9.31 5.39
N GLY A 445 -14.92 10.14 4.40
CA GLY A 445 -13.68 10.89 4.28
C GLY A 445 -13.93 12.40 4.45
N LYS A 446 -12.87 13.12 4.80
CA LYS A 446 -12.86 14.56 4.97
C LYS A 446 -12.27 15.21 3.72
N LEU A 447 -13.02 16.07 3.05
CA LEU A 447 -12.47 16.91 1.99
C LEU A 447 -11.57 18.00 2.60
N ASN A 448 -10.49 18.35 1.92
CA ASN A 448 -9.56 19.41 2.30
C ASN A 448 -9.92 20.76 1.67
N SER A 449 -11.04 20.84 0.97
CA SER A 449 -11.52 22.04 0.28
C SER A 449 -13.00 22.25 0.55
N THR A 450 -13.40 23.53 0.57
CA THR A 450 -14.80 23.99 0.59
C THR A 450 -15.24 24.50 -0.78
N SER A 451 -14.47 24.24 -1.83
CA SER A 451 -14.76 24.67 -3.20
C SER A 451 -16.09 24.10 -3.72
N ASP A 452 -16.80 24.89 -4.49
CA ASP A 452 -17.98 24.43 -5.25
C ASP A 452 -17.60 23.51 -6.43
N THR A 453 -16.32 23.44 -6.78
CA THR A 453 -15.78 22.52 -7.80
C THR A 453 -15.02 21.41 -7.10
N LEU A 454 -15.35 20.17 -7.43
CA LEU A 454 -14.67 18.97 -6.98
C LEU A 454 -14.31 18.14 -8.21
N LYS A 455 -13.02 17.81 -8.35
CA LYS A 455 -12.56 16.86 -9.36
C LYS A 455 -12.25 15.54 -8.69
N LEU A 456 -12.78 14.47 -9.24
CA LEU A 456 -12.51 13.12 -8.79
C LEU A 456 -11.80 12.33 -9.88
N ARG A 457 -10.83 11.53 -9.46
CA ARG A 457 -10.21 10.47 -10.23
C ARG A 457 -10.47 9.15 -9.51
N LEU A 458 -11.19 8.26 -10.17
CA LEU A 458 -11.59 6.96 -9.63
C LEU A 458 -10.81 5.87 -10.35
N LEU A 459 -10.21 4.96 -9.62
CA LEU A 459 -9.53 3.78 -10.15
C LEU A 459 -10.33 2.55 -9.71
N LEU A 460 -11.13 2.00 -10.63
CA LEU A 460 -11.96 0.82 -10.42
C LEU A 460 -11.26 -0.42 -10.97
N ASP A 461 -10.96 -1.38 -10.10
CA ASP A 461 -10.41 -2.68 -10.48
C ASP A 461 -11.42 -3.81 -10.21
N ALA A 462 -11.02 -5.05 -10.44
CA ALA A 462 -11.88 -6.23 -10.29
C ALA A 462 -12.47 -6.41 -8.87
N SER A 463 -11.80 -5.91 -7.84
CA SER A 463 -12.21 -6.05 -6.43
C SER A 463 -11.85 -4.86 -5.55
N SER A 464 -11.53 -3.72 -6.13
CA SER A 464 -11.16 -2.51 -5.38
C SER A 464 -11.52 -1.24 -6.09
N ILE A 465 -11.69 -0.17 -5.31
CA ILE A 465 -11.77 1.20 -5.80
C ILE A 465 -10.87 2.10 -5.00
N GLU A 466 -10.08 2.94 -5.68
CA GLU A 466 -9.37 4.07 -5.10
C GLU A 466 -9.97 5.37 -5.61
N VAL A 467 -10.36 6.25 -4.71
CA VAL A 467 -10.99 7.55 -4.98
C VAL A 467 -10.03 8.66 -4.60
N PHE A 468 -9.63 9.48 -5.55
CA PHE A 468 -8.74 10.64 -5.35
C PHE A 468 -9.51 11.92 -5.65
N ALA A 469 -9.62 12.79 -4.66
CA ALA A 469 -10.13 14.14 -4.85
C ALA A 469 -8.97 15.10 -5.17
N ASP A 470 -9.24 16.14 -5.95
CA ASP A 470 -8.22 17.13 -6.36
C ASP A 470 -7.70 17.99 -5.20
N ASP A 471 -8.34 17.96 -4.05
CA ASP A 471 -7.90 18.57 -2.80
C ASP A 471 -6.98 17.65 -1.96
N GLY A 472 -6.63 16.47 -2.49
CA GLY A 472 -5.75 15.48 -1.86
C GLY A 472 -6.42 14.53 -0.89
N ALA A 473 -7.73 14.59 -0.71
CA ALA A 473 -8.46 13.57 0.05
C ALA A 473 -8.52 12.24 -0.74
N VAL A 474 -8.28 11.13 -0.06
CA VAL A 474 -8.24 9.79 -0.66
C VAL A 474 -9.08 8.82 0.14
N MET A 475 -9.74 7.90 -0.56
CA MET A 475 -10.43 6.75 0.03
C MET A 475 -10.19 5.49 -0.81
N THR A 476 -9.75 4.42 -0.15
CA THR A 476 -9.50 3.10 -0.76
C THR A 476 -10.41 2.05 -0.13
N GLU A 477 -11.13 1.30 -0.96
CA GLU A 477 -12.08 0.27 -0.51
C GLU A 477 -12.02 -0.99 -1.37
N LEU A 478 -12.11 -2.15 -0.72
CA LEU A 478 -12.34 -3.44 -1.36
C LEU A 478 -13.83 -3.71 -1.56
N PHE A 479 -14.17 -4.51 -2.58
CA PHE A 479 -15.51 -5.03 -2.80
C PHE A 479 -15.46 -6.43 -3.44
N PHE A 480 -16.48 -7.26 -3.22
CA PHE A 480 -16.49 -8.65 -3.70
C PHE A 480 -17.91 -9.05 -4.16
N PRO A 481 -18.44 -8.48 -5.25
CA PRO A 481 -19.79 -8.76 -5.73
C PRO A 481 -19.91 -10.18 -6.29
N THR A 482 -21.13 -10.71 -6.32
CA THR A 482 -21.39 -12.03 -6.91
C THR A 482 -21.22 -12.02 -8.43
N GLU A 483 -21.46 -10.88 -9.08
CA GLU A 483 -21.21 -10.62 -10.50
C GLU A 483 -20.40 -9.34 -10.66
N GLN A 484 -19.58 -9.26 -11.72
CA GLN A 484 -18.79 -8.07 -12.04
C GLN A 484 -19.71 -6.86 -12.20
N PHE A 485 -19.29 -5.70 -11.72
CA PHE A 485 -19.97 -4.44 -12.04
C PHE A 485 -19.83 -4.13 -13.53
N ASN A 486 -20.94 -3.85 -14.19
CA ASN A 486 -21.02 -3.61 -15.64
C ASN A 486 -21.72 -2.30 -15.98
N LYS A 487 -22.09 -1.51 -14.97
CA LYS A 487 -22.79 -0.23 -15.13
C LYS A 487 -22.26 0.80 -14.13
N MET A 488 -22.21 2.04 -14.57
CA MET A 488 -22.03 3.21 -13.73
C MET A 488 -23.33 4.04 -13.77
N LEU A 489 -23.93 4.27 -12.61
CA LEU A 489 -25.13 5.08 -12.44
C LEU A 489 -24.76 6.32 -11.64
N VAL A 490 -25.04 7.50 -12.17
CA VAL A 490 -24.82 8.77 -11.47
C VAL A 490 -26.15 9.38 -11.09
N LYS A 491 -26.33 9.67 -9.81
CA LYS A 491 -27.52 10.28 -9.21
C LYS A 491 -27.14 11.61 -8.56
N SER A 492 -27.97 12.61 -8.72
CA SER A 492 -27.78 13.89 -8.05
C SER A 492 -29.09 14.56 -7.68
N ASN A 493 -29.05 15.40 -6.66
CA ASN A 493 -30.13 16.34 -6.39
C ASN A 493 -29.93 17.65 -7.20
N LYS A 494 -30.86 18.58 -7.06
CA LYS A 494 -30.77 19.91 -7.67
C LYS A 494 -29.51 20.66 -7.18
N GLY A 495 -28.77 21.23 -8.10
CA GLY A 495 -27.59 22.01 -7.77
C GLY A 495 -26.27 21.32 -8.13
N VAL A 496 -26.31 20.14 -8.75
CA VAL A 496 -25.13 19.45 -9.24
C VAL A 496 -25.13 19.43 -10.77
N SER A 497 -23.97 19.71 -11.36
CA SER A 497 -23.71 19.43 -12.77
C SER A 497 -22.36 18.79 -12.96
N ILE A 498 -22.24 17.96 -13.99
CA ILE A 498 -20.98 17.31 -14.40
C ILE A 498 -20.70 17.72 -15.85
N PRO A 499 -19.91 18.81 -16.05
CA PRO A 499 -19.63 19.32 -17.38
C PRO A 499 -18.76 18.38 -18.22
N GLU A 500 -17.92 17.57 -17.57
CA GLU A 500 -17.06 16.61 -18.27
C GLU A 500 -16.92 15.33 -17.46
N LEU A 501 -17.06 14.21 -18.15
CA LEU A 501 -16.79 12.86 -17.68
C LEU A 501 -15.89 12.16 -18.69
N LYS A 502 -14.77 11.58 -18.23
CA LYS A 502 -13.89 10.74 -19.03
C LYS A 502 -13.79 9.36 -18.40
N ILE A 503 -13.96 8.33 -19.21
CA ILE A 503 -13.80 6.94 -18.81
C ILE A 503 -12.73 6.33 -19.71
N TYR A 504 -11.73 5.73 -19.09
CA TYR A 504 -10.68 4.95 -19.76
C TYR A 504 -10.82 3.49 -19.35
N THR A 505 -10.72 2.58 -20.29
CA THR A 505 -10.39 1.18 -19.97
C THR A 505 -8.90 1.07 -19.73
N LEU A 506 -8.52 0.23 -18.75
CA LEU A 506 -7.10 0.02 -18.43
C LEU A 506 -6.65 -1.37 -18.86
N ASN A 507 -5.46 -1.44 -19.44
CA ASN A 507 -4.79 -2.69 -19.73
C ASN A 507 -4.37 -3.40 -18.43
N SER A 508 -4.36 -4.73 -18.47
CA SER A 508 -3.84 -5.54 -17.37
C SER A 508 -2.31 -5.45 -17.31
N ILE A 509 -1.75 -5.33 -16.11
CA ILE A 509 -0.31 -5.44 -15.87
C ILE A 509 0.20 -6.88 -15.91
N TRP A 510 -0.70 -7.84 -15.89
CA TRP A 510 -0.40 -9.26 -15.98
C TRP A 510 -0.31 -9.66 -17.45
N GLN A 511 0.89 -9.57 -18.04
CA GLN A 511 1.12 -10.01 -19.41
C GLN A 511 0.89 -11.52 -19.51
N LYS A 512 0.05 -11.93 -20.47
CA LYS A 512 0.16 -13.29 -20.99
C LYS A 512 1.50 -13.32 -21.74
N GLU A 513 2.46 -14.09 -21.23
CA GLU A 513 3.64 -14.42 -22.06
C GLU A 513 3.08 -15.07 -23.32
N ASP A 514 3.14 -14.36 -24.46
CA ASP A 514 2.90 -14.94 -25.76
C ASP A 514 3.93 -16.05 -25.95
N ASN A 515 3.46 -17.29 -26.03
CA ASN A 515 4.25 -18.48 -26.29
C ASN A 515 4.78 -18.49 -27.72
#